data_bf4f5e727c7ea5f7ebef7fa10bf8788f
#
_entry.id   bf4f5e727c7ea5f7ebef7fa10bf8788f
#
_cell.length_a   1.000
_cell.length_b   1.000
_cell.length_c   1.000
_cell.angle_alpha   90.00
_cell.angle_beta   90.00
_cell.angle_gamma   90.00
#
_symmetry.space_group_name_H-M   'P 1'
#
loop_
_entity.id
_entity.type
_entity.pdbx_description
1 polymer ?
#
loop_
_entity_poly.entity_id
_entity_poly.type
_entity_poly.pdbx_seq_one_letter_code
_entity_poly.pdbx_strand_id
1 'polypeptide(L)'
;DEIFADAFNYYMFDGKPFIKPSDLKEQDTNELSAILKDGKLFANQKFRDVLKLCNIRRFGQTTLVLLGIEGQSYRSYTMPVRDYLYDALNYASQIADISTEHERKKDLKGAEKMSGFTKDDHILPVITLCICFDNNTWDGPRSLYDMFGEIPTEVLKYVNNYKLNLITPEEISDFEKFNSELGTVLKFIQISDDKKAMRDILESGEYENVGVKTVAMINEYTGSGISTREAKGGHINMGN
;
A
#
# COMPACT_ATOMS: atom_id res chain seq x y z
N ASP A 1 -4.79 -3.25 -11.33
CA ASP A 1 -4.49 -4.53 -10.62
C ASP A 1 -3.05 -4.98 -10.83
N GLU A 2 -2.48 -4.78 -12.03
CA GLU A 2 -1.10 -5.16 -12.35
C GLU A 2 -0.08 -4.42 -11.47
N ILE A 3 -0.13 -3.10 -11.45
CA ILE A 3 0.72 -2.24 -10.60
C ILE A 3 0.55 -2.59 -9.12
N PHE A 4 -0.68 -2.84 -8.68
CA PHE A 4 -0.97 -3.22 -7.31
C PHE A 4 -0.33 -4.57 -6.94
N ALA A 5 -0.51 -5.58 -7.78
CA ALA A 5 0.10 -6.89 -7.59
C ALA A 5 1.62 -6.80 -7.56
N ASP A 6 2.20 -6.01 -8.48
CA ASP A 6 3.64 -5.84 -8.61
C ASP A 6 4.27 -5.15 -7.40
N ALA A 7 3.65 -4.13 -6.84
CA ALA A 7 4.10 -3.48 -5.61
C ALA A 7 4.26 -4.49 -4.45
N PHE A 8 3.26 -5.35 -4.26
CA PHE A 8 3.33 -6.39 -3.24
C PHE A 8 4.27 -7.53 -3.58
N ASN A 9 4.38 -7.91 -4.86
CA ASN A 9 5.37 -8.90 -5.31
C ASN A 9 6.79 -8.41 -5.07
N TYR A 10 7.08 -7.15 -5.39
CA TYR A 10 8.36 -6.53 -5.07
C TYR A 10 8.63 -6.57 -3.58
N TYR A 11 7.72 -6.03 -2.77
CA TYR A 11 7.93 -5.86 -1.34
C TYR A 11 8.02 -7.17 -0.55
N MET A 12 7.11 -8.10 -0.82
CA MET A 12 6.96 -9.33 -0.02
C MET A 12 7.70 -10.53 -0.61
N PHE A 13 7.93 -10.54 -1.93
CA PHE A 13 8.36 -11.74 -2.65
C PHE A 13 9.58 -11.53 -3.53
N ASP A 14 10.33 -10.46 -3.31
CA ASP A 14 11.56 -10.18 -4.06
C ASP A 14 11.30 -10.12 -5.59
N GLY A 15 10.21 -9.48 -6.01
CA GLY A 15 9.77 -9.34 -7.39
C GLY A 15 9.15 -10.59 -8.01
N LYS A 16 9.10 -11.73 -7.31
CA LYS A 16 8.52 -12.96 -7.86
C LYS A 16 7.00 -12.85 -7.95
N PRO A 17 6.37 -13.19 -9.09
CA PRO A 17 4.95 -12.94 -9.36
C PRO A 17 4.03 -13.96 -8.65
N PHE A 18 4.06 -13.98 -7.32
CA PHE A 18 3.17 -14.81 -6.50
C PHE A 18 1.75 -14.26 -6.42
N ILE A 19 1.59 -12.94 -6.52
CA ILE A 19 0.29 -12.28 -6.60
C ILE A 19 0.05 -11.92 -8.07
N LYS A 20 -1.06 -12.41 -8.63
CA LYS A 20 -1.48 -12.09 -9.99
C LYS A 20 -2.65 -11.10 -9.95
N PRO A 21 -2.85 -10.26 -10.97
CA PRO A 21 -4.03 -9.39 -11.06
C PRO A 21 -5.35 -10.14 -10.89
N SER A 22 -5.42 -11.39 -11.38
CA SER A 22 -6.60 -12.26 -11.24
C SER A 22 -6.88 -12.75 -9.82
N ASP A 23 -5.93 -12.65 -8.92
CA ASP A 23 -6.06 -13.05 -7.51
C ASP A 23 -6.61 -11.91 -6.63
N LEU A 24 -6.79 -10.72 -7.22
CA LEU A 24 -7.22 -9.49 -6.55
C LEU A 24 -8.71 -9.24 -6.77
N LYS A 25 -9.40 -8.88 -5.69
CA LYS A 25 -10.79 -8.44 -5.72
C LYS A 25 -10.94 -7.15 -4.93
N GLU A 26 -11.48 -6.11 -5.56
CA GLU A 26 -11.72 -4.83 -4.90
C GLU A 26 -12.62 -4.98 -3.67
N GLN A 27 -12.29 -4.19 -2.64
CA GLN A 27 -13.09 -4.03 -1.43
C GLN A 27 -13.51 -2.57 -1.30
N ASP A 28 -14.70 -2.34 -0.76
CA ASP A 28 -15.16 -0.99 -0.51
C ASP A 28 -14.40 -0.40 0.69
N THR A 29 -13.74 0.73 0.47
CA THR A 29 -13.05 1.47 1.52
C THR A 29 -13.97 2.43 2.27
N ASN A 30 -15.20 2.65 1.79
CA ASN A 30 -16.14 3.61 2.38
C ASN A 30 -16.85 3.08 3.64
N GLU A 31 -16.95 1.77 3.84
CA GLU A 31 -17.58 1.19 5.03
C GLU A 31 -16.86 1.58 6.32
N LEU A 32 -15.54 1.77 6.26
CA LEU A 32 -14.73 2.24 7.39
C LEU A 32 -15.11 3.66 7.84
N SER A 33 -15.63 4.49 6.96
CA SER A 33 -16.08 5.85 7.29
C SER A 33 -17.30 5.89 8.21
N ALA A 34 -18.10 4.84 8.24
CA ALA A 34 -19.29 4.74 9.08
C ALA A 34 -18.96 4.55 10.57
N ILE A 35 -17.88 3.81 10.87
CA ILE A 35 -17.43 3.55 12.25
C ILE A 35 -16.88 4.82 12.91
N LEU A 36 -16.36 5.76 12.14
CA LEU A 36 -15.74 6.99 12.63
C LEU A 36 -16.68 8.21 12.66
N LYS A 37 -17.94 8.09 12.23
CA LYS A 37 -18.87 9.23 12.15
C LYS A 37 -19.15 9.93 13.48
N ASP A 38 -19.03 9.24 14.60
CA ASP A 38 -19.26 9.81 15.93
C ASP A 38 -17.97 10.27 16.66
N GLY A 39 -16.79 9.98 16.11
CA GLY A 39 -15.51 10.39 16.68
C GLY A 39 -14.84 11.50 15.86
N LYS A 40 -14.87 12.73 16.35
CA LYS A 40 -14.33 13.95 15.71
C LYS A 40 -12.83 13.94 15.38
N LEU A 41 -12.10 12.82 15.54
CA LEU A 41 -10.64 12.82 15.52
C LEU A 41 -9.99 12.85 14.12
N PHE A 42 -10.69 12.43 13.06
CA PHE A 42 -10.07 12.33 11.72
C PHE A 42 -11.01 12.69 10.55
N ALA A 43 -11.93 13.61 10.76
CA ALA A 43 -13.01 13.96 9.82
C ALA A 43 -12.55 14.47 8.42
N ASN A 44 -11.26 14.73 8.20
CA ASN A 44 -10.71 15.27 6.96
C ASN A 44 -9.62 14.41 6.30
N GLN A 45 -9.37 13.18 6.77
CA GLN A 45 -8.40 12.32 6.11
C GLN A 45 -9.11 11.31 5.22
N LYS A 46 -8.72 11.28 3.93
CA LYS A 46 -9.07 10.19 3.03
C LYS A 46 -8.57 8.89 3.65
N PHE A 47 -9.46 7.90 3.70
CA PHE A 47 -9.08 6.54 4.04
C PHE A 47 -8.14 6.01 2.95
N ARG A 48 -7.44 4.90 3.27
CA ARG A 48 -6.55 4.16 2.38
C ARG A 48 -6.95 4.26 0.91
N ASP A 49 -6.00 4.55 0.04
CA ASP A 49 -6.28 4.81 -1.38
C ASP A 49 -6.87 3.59 -2.09
N VAL A 50 -6.36 2.39 -1.80
CA VAL A 50 -6.85 1.14 -2.41
C VAL A 50 -6.79 0.00 -1.40
N LEU A 51 -7.86 -0.80 -1.31
CA LEU A 51 -7.95 -2.03 -0.53
C LEU A 51 -8.44 -3.17 -1.42
N LYS A 52 -7.74 -4.30 -1.40
CA LYS A 52 -8.14 -5.49 -2.18
C LYS A 52 -8.04 -6.76 -1.35
N LEU A 53 -9.02 -7.64 -1.51
CA LEU A 53 -8.92 -9.01 -1.06
C LEU A 53 -8.02 -9.78 -2.02
N CYS A 54 -7.00 -10.43 -1.50
CA CYS A 54 -6.03 -11.20 -2.27
C CYS A 54 -6.03 -12.66 -1.85
N ASN A 55 -5.94 -13.53 -2.83
CA ASN A 55 -5.81 -14.97 -2.65
C ASN A 55 -4.37 -15.40 -2.96
N ILE A 56 -3.53 -15.45 -1.93
CA ILE A 56 -2.13 -15.86 -2.08
C ILE A 56 -2.03 -17.38 -2.05
N ARG A 57 -1.54 -17.97 -3.16
CA ARG A 57 -1.32 -19.41 -3.30
C ARG A 57 0.17 -19.72 -3.25
N ARG A 58 0.61 -20.35 -2.17
CA ARG A 58 2.03 -20.71 -1.98
C ARG A 58 2.16 -22.08 -1.30
N PHE A 59 3.11 -22.90 -1.78
CA PHE A 59 3.42 -24.22 -1.21
C PHE A 59 2.20 -25.14 -0.97
N GLY A 60 1.22 -25.11 -1.88
CA GLY A 60 -0.01 -25.89 -1.76
C GLY A 60 -1.03 -25.35 -0.75
N GLN A 61 -0.72 -24.22 -0.12
CA GLN A 61 -1.64 -23.51 0.77
C GLN A 61 -2.24 -22.29 0.08
N THR A 62 -3.47 -22.00 0.44
CA THR A 62 -4.19 -20.80 0.01
C THR A 62 -4.45 -19.94 1.24
N THR A 63 -3.99 -18.71 1.22
CA THR A 63 -4.21 -17.75 2.30
C THR A 63 -4.92 -16.52 1.72
N LEU A 64 -6.07 -16.20 2.29
CA LEU A 64 -6.76 -14.94 2.00
C LEU A 64 -6.18 -13.85 2.88
N VAL A 65 -5.89 -12.71 2.27
CA VAL A 65 -5.37 -11.52 2.96
C VAL A 65 -6.03 -10.26 2.40
N LEU A 66 -6.17 -9.24 3.23
CA LEU A 66 -6.51 -7.90 2.78
C LEU A 66 -5.23 -7.12 2.56
N LEU A 67 -5.05 -6.63 1.34
CA LEU A 67 -3.90 -5.83 0.94
C LEU A 67 -4.35 -4.40 0.70
N GLY A 68 -3.67 -3.43 1.30
CA GLY A 68 -3.96 -2.02 1.13
C GLY A 68 -2.71 -1.24 0.67
N ILE A 69 -2.90 -0.28 -0.24
CA ILE A 69 -1.85 0.66 -0.62
C ILE A 69 -2.25 2.06 -0.16
N GLU A 70 -1.28 2.76 0.40
CA GLU A 70 -1.32 4.18 0.73
C GLU A 70 -0.24 4.89 -0.07
N GLY A 71 -0.63 5.72 -1.03
CA GLY A 71 0.29 6.52 -1.83
C GLY A 71 0.55 7.87 -1.16
N GLN A 72 1.82 8.24 -0.99
CA GLN A 72 2.20 9.51 -0.38
C GLN A 72 3.09 10.31 -1.34
N SER A 73 2.68 11.53 -1.67
CA SER A 73 3.48 12.48 -2.47
C SER A 73 4.46 13.30 -1.61
N TYR A 74 4.49 13.08 -0.31
CA TYR A 74 5.39 13.72 0.64
C TYR A 74 5.60 12.81 1.85
N ARG A 75 6.68 13.05 2.60
CA ARG A 75 6.97 12.30 3.82
C ARG A 75 6.00 12.67 4.94
N SER A 76 5.23 11.71 5.40
CA SER A 76 4.32 11.90 6.52
C SER A 76 4.86 11.20 7.76
N TYR A 77 5.25 11.97 8.75
CA TYR A 77 5.82 11.44 10.00
C TYR A 77 4.81 10.70 10.88
N THR A 78 3.54 10.70 10.51
CA THR A 78 2.46 10.02 11.25
C THR A 78 2.07 8.67 10.64
N MET A 79 2.76 8.23 9.57
CA MET A 79 2.37 7.02 8.82
C MET A 79 2.23 5.77 9.68
N PRO A 80 3.11 5.44 10.64
CA PRO A 80 2.94 4.25 11.46
C PRO A 80 1.60 4.23 12.23
N VAL A 81 1.14 5.38 12.71
CA VAL A 81 -0.15 5.49 13.39
C VAL A 81 -1.31 5.40 12.41
N ARG A 82 -1.18 6.03 11.23
CA ARG A 82 -2.23 5.98 10.19
C ARG A 82 -2.46 4.56 9.70
N ASP A 83 -1.41 3.86 9.32
CA ASP A 83 -1.51 2.50 8.81
C ASP A 83 -2.02 1.54 9.89
N TYR A 84 -1.54 1.69 11.13
CA TYR A 84 -2.05 0.92 12.27
C TYR A 84 -3.55 1.14 12.51
N LEU A 85 -4.00 2.39 12.41
CA LEU A 85 -5.42 2.72 12.52
C LEU A 85 -6.24 2.05 11.40
N TYR A 86 -5.75 2.11 10.16
CA TYR A 86 -6.44 1.49 9.03
C TYR A 86 -6.55 -0.03 9.18
N ASP A 87 -5.48 -0.68 9.61
CA ASP A 87 -5.50 -2.12 9.87
C ASP A 87 -6.45 -2.47 11.00
N ALA A 88 -6.43 -1.71 12.10
CA ALA A 88 -7.33 -1.91 13.24
C ALA A 88 -8.81 -1.73 12.86
N LEU A 89 -9.13 -0.72 12.03
CA LEU A 89 -10.49 -0.50 11.53
C LEU A 89 -10.96 -1.64 10.63
N ASN A 90 -10.08 -2.18 9.78
CA ASN A 90 -10.39 -3.35 8.97
C ASN A 90 -10.69 -4.59 9.83
N TYR A 91 -9.90 -4.83 10.88
CA TYR A 91 -10.20 -5.92 11.83
C TYR A 91 -11.53 -5.71 12.54
N ALA A 92 -11.83 -4.48 12.95
CA ALA A 92 -13.10 -4.15 13.58
C ALA A 92 -14.29 -4.38 12.64
N SER A 93 -14.16 -3.99 11.35
CA SER A 93 -15.19 -4.25 10.34
C SER A 93 -15.43 -5.74 10.14
N GLN A 94 -14.38 -6.54 10.00
CA GLN A 94 -14.52 -8.00 9.85
C GLN A 94 -15.26 -8.63 11.05
N ILE A 95 -14.96 -8.18 12.27
CA ILE A 95 -15.67 -8.66 13.48
C ILE A 95 -17.14 -8.25 13.44
N ALA A 96 -17.45 -7.01 13.01
CA ALA A 96 -18.82 -6.53 12.91
C ALA A 96 -19.64 -7.32 11.86
N ASP A 97 -19.01 -7.66 10.72
CA ASP A 97 -19.65 -8.46 9.67
C ASP A 97 -19.96 -9.90 10.16
N ILE A 98 -19.00 -10.54 10.84
CA ILE A 98 -19.17 -11.86 11.44
C ILE A 98 -20.28 -11.82 12.48
N SER A 99 -20.29 -10.82 13.36
CA SER A 99 -21.33 -10.64 14.38
C SER A 99 -22.71 -10.48 13.76
N THR A 100 -22.83 -9.66 12.71
CA THR A 100 -24.08 -9.44 11.98
C THR A 100 -24.59 -10.73 11.33
N GLU A 101 -23.69 -11.55 10.79
CA GLU A 101 -24.06 -12.82 10.19
C GLU A 101 -24.55 -13.81 11.25
N HIS A 102 -23.91 -13.87 12.43
CA HIS A 102 -24.37 -14.66 13.56
C HIS A 102 -25.73 -14.20 14.10
N GLU A 103 -25.95 -12.87 14.18
CA GLU A 103 -27.27 -12.34 14.59
C GLU A 103 -28.37 -12.76 13.59
N ARG A 104 -28.08 -12.73 12.31
CA ARG A 104 -29.00 -13.17 11.26
C ARG A 104 -29.31 -14.66 11.38
N LYS A 105 -28.32 -15.50 11.68
CA LYS A 105 -28.48 -16.95 11.88
C LYS A 105 -29.09 -17.33 13.22
N LYS A 106 -29.00 -16.45 14.21
CA LYS A 106 -29.44 -16.69 15.61
C LYS A 106 -28.79 -17.92 16.26
N ASP A 107 -27.51 -18.16 15.92
CA ASP A 107 -26.77 -19.36 16.31
C ASP A 107 -25.92 -19.20 17.57
N LEU A 108 -25.68 -17.96 18.05
CA LEU A 108 -24.88 -17.68 19.24
C LEU A 108 -25.66 -17.85 20.55
N LYS A 109 -24.95 -18.34 21.58
CA LYS A 109 -25.50 -18.56 22.95
C LYS A 109 -24.51 -18.07 24.00
N GLY A 110 -25.05 -17.69 25.19
CA GLY A 110 -24.24 -17.36 26.35
C GLY A 110 -23.24 -16.21 26.06
N ALA A 111 -21.97 -16.41 26.41
CA ALA A 111 -20.93 -15.43 26.25
C ALA A 111 -20.63 -15.05 24.77
N GLU A 112 -20.76 -16.01 23.86
CA GLU A 112 -20.58 -15.78 22.42
C GLU A 112 -21.62 -14.79 21.88
N LYS A 113 -22.86 -14.87 22.37
CA LYS A 113 -23.91 -13.90 22.02
C LYS A 113 -23.58 -12.49 22.49
N MET A 114 -22.85 -12.34 23.59
CA MET A 114 -22.44 -11.01 24.08
C MET A 114 -21.29 -10.41 23.28
N SER A 115 -20.37 -11.25 22.80
CA SER A 115 -19.23 -10.83 22.00
C SER A 115 -19.55 -10.70 20.49
N GLY A 116 -20.60 -11.38 20.01
CA GLY A 116 -20.91 -11.53 18.59
C GLY A 116 -19.90 -12.42 17.82
N PHE A 117 -19.01 -13.13 18.54
CA PHE A 117 -17.87 -13.83 17.95
C PHE A 117 -17.59 -15.13 18.70
N THR A 118 -17.28 -16.22 17.99
CA THR A 118 -16.97 -17.54 18.56
C THR A 118 -15.47 -17.81 18.51
N LYS A 119 -15.02 -18.84 19.22
CA LYS A 119 -13.63 -19.30 19.17
C LYS A 119 -13.22 -19.89 17.81
N ASP A 120 -14.19 -20.29 16.99
CA ASP A 120 -13.97 -20.92 15.68
C ASP A 120 -14.04 -19.88 14.52
N ASP A 121 -14.44 -18.65 14.82
CA ASP A 121 -14.41 -17.56 13.86
C ASP A 121 -12.98 -17.05 13.66
N HIS A 122 -12.68 -16.64 12.45
CA HIS A 122 -11.36 -16.17 12.05
C HIS A 122 -11.49 -14.90 11.23
N ILE A 123 -10.58 -13.96 11.47
CA ILE A 123 -10.42 -12.76 10.65
C ILE A 123 -9.25 -12.94 9.70
N LEU A 124 -9.28 -12.20 8.59
CA LEU A 124 -8.22 -12.19 7.60
C LEU A 124 -7.10 -11.21 8.03
N PRO A 125 -5.83 -11.57 7.84
CA PRO A 125 -4.74 -10.63 8.06
C PRO A 125 -4.85 -9.45 7.09
N VAL A 126 -4.50 -8.26 7.60
CA VAL A 126 -4.45 -7.02 6.84
C VAL A 126 -2.99 -6.60 6.70
N ILE A 127 -2.57 -6.25 5.50
CA ILE A 127 -1.22 -5.75 5.21
C ILE A 127 -1.35 -4.43 4.46
N THR A 128 -0.91 -3.35 5.07
CA THR A 128 -0.83 -2.04 4.42
C THR A 128 0.58 -1.79 3.94
N LEU A 129 0.73 -1.36 2.69
CA LEU A 129 1.97 -0.95 2.06
C LEU A 129 1.91 0.54 1.73
N CYS A 130 2.78 1.31 2.33
CA CYS A 130 2.98 2.71 2.00
C CYS A 130 3.98 2.83 0.84
N ILE A 131 3.63 3.58 -0.19
CA ILE A 131 4.55 3.92 -1.29
C ILE A 131 4.74 5.44 -1.27
N CYS A 132 5.96 5.88 -1.01
CA CYS A 132 6.31 7.29 -1.01
C CYS A 132 6.81 7.71 -2.41
N PHE A 133 6.09 8.59 -3.08
CA PHE A 133 6.45 9.15 -4.39
C PHE A 133 7.26 10.44 -4.23
N ASP A 134 8.28 10.40 -3.37
CA ASP A 134 9.21 11.49 -3.10
C ASP A 134 10.66 10.97 -3.31
N ASN A 135 11.52 11.76 -3.93
CA ASN A 135 12.91 11.41 -4.20
C ASN A 135 13.86 11.65 -3.02
N ASN A 136 13.36 12.23 -1.95
CA ASN A 136 14.16 12.47 -0.76
C ASN A 136 14.24 11.23 0.14
N THR A 137 15.34 11.12 0.88
CA THR A 137 15.53 10.09 1.89
C THR A 137 14.40 10.10 2.92
N TRP A 138 13.85 8.93 3.22
CA TRP A 138 12.86 8.82 4.27
C TRP A 138 13.54 9.00 5.64
N ASP A 139 13.29 10.11 6.28
CA ASP A 139 13.80 10.49 7.60
C ASP A 139 12.75 10.38 8.72
N GLY A 140 11.57 9.86 8.39
CA GLY A 140 10.46 9.67 9.33
C GLY A 140 10.51 8.36 10.10
N PRO A 141 9.63 8.19 11.10
CA PRO A 141 9.50 6.95 11.85
C PRO A 141 9.07 5.80 10.93
N ARG A 142 9.64 4.61 11.18
CA ARG A 142 9.30 3.35 10.50
C ARG A 142 8.49 2.40 11.37
N SER A 143 8.30 2.78 12.63
CA SER A 143 7.48 2.03 13.56
C SER A 143 6.92 2.92 14.66
N LEU A 144 5.96 2.41 15.43
CA LEU A 144 5.47 3.11 16.62
C LEU A 144 6.58 3.37 17.63
N TYR A 145 7.55 2.46 17.74
CA TYR A 145 8.66 2.63 18.69
C TYR A 145 9.51 3.86 18.35
N ASP A 146 9.68 4.16 17.05
CA ASP A 146 10.45 5.33 16.61
C ASP A 146 9.71 6.66 16.91
N MET A 147 8.42 6.60 17.21
CA MET A 147 7.60 7.76 17.54
C MET A 147 7.55 8.05 19.04
N PHE A 148 8.03 7.12 19.87
CA PHE A 148 8.07 7.33 21.31
C PHE A 148 9.33 8.12 21.69
N GLY A 149 9.23 8.91 22.74
CA GLY A 149 10.41 9.49 23.39
C GLY A 149 11.22 8.44 24.16
N GLU A 150 12.04 8.89 25.10
CA GLU A 150 12.78 7.96 25.97
C GLU A 150 11.82 7.16 26.85
N ILE A 151 11.76 5.85 26.63
CA ILE A 151 10.93 4.91 27.38
C ILE A 151 11.80 3.78 27.93
N PRO A 152 11.67 3.45 29.23
CA PRO A 152 12.36 2.31 29.80
C PRO A 152 12.06 1.00 29.06
N THR A 153 13.09 0.18 28.83
CA THR A 153 12.96 -1.10 28.10
C THR A 153 11.95 -2.03 28.75
N GLU A 154 11.80 -1.95 30.08
CA GLU A 154 10.82 -2.73 30.84
C GLU A 154 9.39 -2.37 30.46
N VAL A 155 9.11 -1.10 30.13
CA VAL A 155 7.79 -0.62 29.71
C VAL A 155 7.52 -1.05 28.25
N LEU A 156 8.52 -0.97 27.37
CA LEU A 156 8.38 -1.36 25.97
C LEU A 156 7.97 -2.82 25.78
N LYS A 157 8.30 -3.72 26.75
CA LYS A 157 7.86 -5.13 26.70
C LYS A 157 6.34 -5.31 26.69
N TYR A 158 5.59 -4.31 27.13
CA TYR A 158 4.13 -4.34 27.21
C TYR A 158 3.45 -3.50 26.11
N VAL A 159 4.24 -2.87 25.24
CA VAL A 159 3.73 -2.06 24.14
C VAL A 159 3.93 -2.83 22.83
N ASN A 160 2.83 -3.04 22.09
CA ASN A 160 2.94 -3.64 20.76
C ASN A 160 3.54 -2.62 19.78
N ASN A 161 4.56 -3.05 19.04
CA ASN A 161 5.11 -2.25 17.96
C ASN A 161 4.32 -2.51 16.66
N TYR A 162 4.02 -1.46 15.94
CA TYR A 162 3.52 -1.54 14.56
C TYR A 162 4.61 -1.05 13.63
N LYS A 163 5.03 -1.89 12.68
CA LYS A 163 6.05 -1.56 11.68
C LYS A 163 5.40 -1.11 10.39
N LEU A 164 5.88 -0.01 9.85
CA LEU A 164 5.50 0.49 8.54
C LEU A 164 6.10 -0.40 7.44
N ASN A 165 5.27 -0.92 6.55
CA ASN A 165 5.75 -1.49 5.29
C ASN A 165 5.88 -0.33 4.30
N LEU A 166 7.10 -0.05 3.85
CA LEU A 166 7.40 1.17 3.11
C LEU A 166 8.25 0.87 1.87
N ILE A 167 7.87 1.45 0.75
CA ILE A 167 8.70 1.59 -0.45
C ILE A 167 9.01 3.07 -0.65
N THR A 168 10.30 3.42 -0.75
CA THR A 168 10.77 4.74 -1.14
C THR A 168 11.70 4.61 -2.35
N PRO A 169 11.59 5.47 -3.37
CA PRO A 169 12.42 5.38 -4.57
C PRO A 169 13.92 5.38 -4.28
N GLU A 170 14.37 6.19 -3.31
CA GLU A 170 15.79 6.33 -2.97
C GLU A 170 16.42 5.01 -2.49
N GLU A 171 15.65 4.15 -1.81
CA GLU A 171 16.15 2.89 -1.26
C GLU A 171 16.12 1.72 -2.27
N ILE A 172 15.56 1.92 -3.47
CA ILE A 172 15.47 0.90 -4.50
C ILE A 172 16.80 0.82 -5.27
N SER A 173 17.42 -0.34 -5.28
CA SER A 173 18.64 -0.64 -6.05
C SER A 173 18.41 -1.63 -7.20
N ASP A 174 17.26 -2.31 -7.23
CA ASP A 174 16.95 -3.48 -8.03
C ASP A 174 15.62 -3.32 -8.79
N PHE A 175 15.53 -2.23 -9.57
CA PHE A 175 14.33 -1.88 -10.35
C PHE A 175 13.90 -2.97 -11.34
N GLU A 176 14.83 -3.83 -11.75
CA GLU A 176 14.57 -4.99 -12.62
C GLU A 176 13.66 -6.04 -11.99
N LYS A 177 13.44 -5.97 -10.68
CA LYS A 177 12.50 -6.85 -9.97
C LYS A 177 11.04 -6.41 -10.10
N PHE A 178 10.78 -5.18 -10.56
CA PHE A 178 9.42 -4.78 -10.91
C PHE A 178 9.04 -5.39 -12.27
N ASN A 179 7.81 -5.89 -12.34
CA ASN A 179 7.24 -6.51 -13.54
C ASN A 179 6.20 -5.61 -14.23
N SER A 180 6.00 -4.39 -13.73
CA SER A 180 5.09 -3.39 -14.27
C SER A 180 5.76 -2.04 -14.39
N GLU A 181 5.06 -1.08 -14.98
CA GLU A 181 5.54 0.31 -15.11
C GLU A 181 5.69 1.06 -13.76
N LEU A 182 5.34 0.44 -12.62
CA LEU A 182 5.61 1.02 -11.31
C LEU A 182 7.11 1.24 -11.09
N GLY A 183 7.93 0.25 -11.48
CA GLY A 183 9.39 0.39 -11.42
C GLY A 183 9.90 1.59 -12.22
N THR A 184 9.33 1.83 -13.41
CA THR A 184 9.62 3.00 -14.24
C THR A 184 9.30 4.29 -13.51
N VAL A 185 8.08 4.43 -12.96
CA VAL A 185 7.68 5.63 -12.19
C VAL A 185 8.66 5.90 -11.05
N LEU A 186 8.93 4.87 -10.22
CA LEU A 186 9.81 5.02 -9.06
C LEU A 186 11.25 5.33 -9.46
N LYS A 187 11.74 4.77 -10.59
CA LYS A 187 13.07 5.07 -11.13
C LYS A 187 13.21 6.54 -11.55
N PHE A 188 12.22 7.06 -12.28
CA PHE A 188 12.24 8.47 -12.70
C PHE A 188 12.12 9.42 -11.51
N ILE A 189 11.34 9.06 -10.48
CA ILE A 189 11.29 9.84 -9.24
C ILE A 189 12.66 9.84 -8.55
N GLN A 190 13.31 8.67 -8.44
CA GLN A 190 14.62 8.55 -7.79
C GLN A 190 15.67 9.49 -8.38
N ILE A 191 15.68 9.63 -9.72
CA ILE A 191 16.68 10.44 -10.43
C ILE A 191 16.21 11.85 -10.79
N SER A 192 15.02 12.27 -10.33
CA SER A 192 14.37 13.51 -10.78
C SER A 192 15.21 14.78 -10.58
N ASP A 193 16.07 14.82 -9.57
CA ASP A 193 16.95 15.94 -9.28
C ASP A 193 18.28 15.88 -10.07
N ASP A 194 18.64 14.73 -10.64
CA ASP A 194 19.84 14.56 -11.46
C ASP A 194 19.50 14.72 -12.96
N LYS A 195 19.65 15.95 -13.45
CA LYS A 195 19.38 16.28 -14.87
C LYS A 195 20.23 15.47 -15.85
N LYS A 196 21.43 15.03 -15.45
CA LYS A 196 22.29 14.22 -16.31
C LYS A 196 21.76 12.80 -16.36
N ALA A 197 21.52 12.18 -15.20
CA ALA A 197 20.94 10.84 -15.14
C ALA A 197 19.58 10.77 -15.86
N MET A 198 18.73 11.81 -15.70
CA MET A 198 17.46 11.91 -16.40
C MET A 198 17.65 11.93 -17.93
N ARG A 199 18.60 12.68 -18.44
CA ARG A 199 18.90 12.72 -19.87
C ARG A 199 19.46 11.40 -20.37
N ASP A 200 20.45 10.84 -19.66
CA ASP A 200 21.11 9.59 -20.03
C ASP A 200 20.08 8.43 -20.13
N ILE A 201 19.12 8.38 -19.21
CA ILE A 201 18.08 7.35 -19.21
C ILE A 201 17.06 7.55 -20.34
N LEU A 202 16.69 8.79 -20.66
CA LEU A 202 15.79 9.09 -21.79
C LEU A 202 16.46 8.77 -23.15
N GLU A 203 17.77 9.00 -23.28
CA GLU A 203 18.55 8.74 -24.49
C GLU A 203 18.95 7.23 -24.62
N SER A 204 18.76 6.42 -23.58
CA SER A 204 19.16 5.00 -23.58
C SER A 204 18.35 4.12 -24.56
N GLY A 205 17.17 4.58 -25.00
CA GLY A 205 16.22 3.78 -25.79
C GLY A 205 15.44 2.73 -24.98
N GLU A 206 15.66 2.67 -23.68
CA GLU A 206 14.97 1.69 -22.80
C GLU A 206 13.49 2.04 -22.62
N TYR A 207 13.12 3.31 -22.73
CA TYR A 207 11.78 3.84 -22.46
C TYR A 207 11.04 4.32 -23.72
N GLU A 208 11.18 3.56 -24.83
CA GLU A 208 10.52 3.88 -26.12
C GLU A 208 9.03 3.51 -26.17
N ASN A 209 8.53 2.73 -25.21
CA ASN A 209 7.16 2.24 -25.22
C ASN A 209 6.53 2.28 -23.82
N VAL A 210 6.36 3.48 -23.27
CA VAL A 210 5.81 3.70 -21.92
C VAL A 210 4.37 4.15 -22.01
N GLY A 211 3.52 3.66 -21.12
CA GLY A 211 2.10 4.03 -21.08
C GLY A 211 1.89 5.52 -20.78
N VAL A 212 0.94 6.14 -21.48
CA VAL A 212 0.59 7.58 -21.28
C VAL A 212 0.30 7.92 -19.83
N LYS A 213 -0.39 7.03 -19.10
CA LYS A 213 -0.69 7.23 -17.67
C LYS A 213 0.55 7.23 -16.81
N THR A 214 1.52 6.39 -17.13
CA THR A 214 2.81 6.31 -16.45
C THR A 214 3.61 7.57 -16.66
N VAL A 215 3.67 8.08 -17.90
CA VAL A 215 4.32 9.36 -18.21
C VAL A 215 3.61 10.53 -17.50
N ALA A 216 2.28 10.49 -17.41
CA ALA A 216 1.54 11.51 -16.66
C ALA A 216 1.90 11.50 -15.17
N MET A 217 2.01 10.31 -14.55
CA MET A 217 2.47 10.17 -13.16
C MET A 217 3.91 10.67 -12.98
N ILE A 218 4.82 10.29 -13.89
CA ILE A 218 6.20 10.78 -13.84
C ILE A 218 6.23 12.30 -13.88
N ASN A 219 5.50 12.93 -14.82
CA ASN A 219 5.42 14.39 -14.91
C ASN A 219 4.85 15.04 -13.64
N GLU A 220 3.83 14.42 -13.04
CA GLU A 220 3.20 14.92 -11.82
C GLU A 220 4.18 14.96 -10.64
N TYR A 221 4.96 13.88 -10.46
CA TYR A 221 5.85 13.76 -9.30
C TYR A 221 7.24 14.36 -9.52
N THR A 222 7.72 14.46 -10.77
CA THR A 222 9.07 14.95 -11.08
C THR A 222 9.10 16.34 -11.68
N GLY A 223 7.97 16.84 -12.18
CA GLY A 223 7.92 18.10 -12.94
C GLY A 223 8.70 18.06 -14.26
N SER A 224 9.01 16.88 -14.79
CA SER A 224 9.89 16.69 -15.96
C SER A 224 9.33 17.27 -17.26
N GLY A 225 8.01 17.40 -17.40
CA GLY A 225 7.37 17.98 -18.57
C GLY A 225 7.50 17.14 -19.85
N ILE A 226 7.67 15.82 -19.74
CA ILE A 226 7.75 14.90 -20.88
C ILE A 226 6.48 15.01 -21.72
N SER A 227 6.63 15.22 -23.04
CA SER A 227 5.49 15.42 -23.94
C SER A 227 4.67 14.16 -24.11
N THR A 228 3.34 14.28 -23.94
CA THR A 228 2.38 13.19 -24.21
C THR A 228 1.68 13.33 -25.57
N ARG A 229 2.08 14.32 -26.39
CA ARG A 229 1.36 14.68 -27.64
C ARG A 229 1.52 13.67 -28.77
N GLU A 230 2.58 12.87 -28.75
CA GLU A 230 2.92 11.91 -29.81
C GLU A 230 2.52 10.46 -29.46
N ALA A 231 1.58 10.30 -28.54
CA ALA A 231 1.10 8.98 -28.13
C ALA A 231 0.52 8.18 -29.29
N LYS A 232 1.04 6.98 -29.52
CA LYS A 232 0.50 6.01 -30.47
C LYS A 232 -0.02 4.78 -29.72
N GLY A 233 -1.31 4.45 -29.89
CA GLY A 233 -1.91 3.29 -29.23
C GLY A 233 -1.86 3.35 -27.68
N GLY A 234 -1.80 4.56 -27.08
CA GLY A 234 -1.74 4.73 -25.63
C GLY A 234 -0.33 4.66 -25.03
N HIS A 235 0.72 4.60 -25.86
CA HIS A 235 2.13 4.57 -25.42
C HIS A 235 2.94 5.70 -26.06
N ILE A 236 4.06 6.02 -25.46
CA ILE A 236 4.94 7.14 -25.81
C ILE A 236 6.38 6.67 -25.83
N ASN A 237 7.18 7.18 -26.80
CA ASN A 237 8.63 7.16 -26.71
C ASN A 237 9.09 8.35 -25.89
N MET A 238 9.67 8.12 -24.71
CA MET A 238 10.08 9.19 -23.79
C MET A 238 11.40 9.85 -24.19
N GLY A 239 12.14 9.28 -25.15
CA GLY A 239 13.41 9.79 -25.67
C GLY A 239 13.27 10.79 -26.85
N ASN A 240 12.05 11.10 -27.28
CA ASN A 240 11.78 12.03 -28.39
C ASN A 240 11.37 13.41 -27.92
#